data_b84347f0b3b295f2413e4324f107eee1
#
_entry.id   b84347f0b3b295f2413e4324f107eee1
#
_cell.length_a   1.000
_cell.length_b   1.000
_cell.length_c   1.000
_cell.angle_alpha   90.00
_cell.angle_beta   90.00
_cell.angle_gamma   90.00
#
_symmetry.space_group_name_H-M   'P 1'
#
loop_
_entity.id
_entity.type
_entity.pdbx_description
1 polymer ?
#
loop_
_entity_poly.entity_id
_entity_poly.type
_entity_poly.pdbx_seq_one_letter_code
_entity_poly.pdbx_strand_id
1 'polypeptide(L)'
;DPPALLQPGDTVRFTPVRYAVSGGSASVSASVSDSVQVSQAPDSMSVSASSPALEVLRSGLLTTFQDDGRVAANMGVTGSGAADRTSSHLANALVGNPANTPVLEITGGGVRMRAIGSVVVAVTGASADVTITGSRQSQDSQGGSNGTFTPNSPGGCSGRTVLNASNDAADRTTIAMQQPVLLRDGDVLSIAPPTSGLRDYVAVRGGFGVATTLGSAATDTMSGIGPRPI
;
A
#
# COMPACT_ATOMS: atom_id res chain seq x y z
N ASP A 1 -24.86 15.40 5.02
CA ASP A 1 -23.95 14.55 4.22
C ASP A 1 -22.53 14.81 4.68
N PRO A 2 -21.80 13.83 5.23
CA PRO A 2 -20.43 14.06 5.63
C PRO A 2 -19.56 14.26 4.39
N PRO A 3 -18.68 15.26 4.37
CA PRO A 3 -17.73 15.45 3.30
C PRO A 3 -16.70 14.33 3.33
N ALA A 4 -16.24 13.95 2.16
CA ALA A 4 -15.15 13.03 1.83
C ALA A 4 -14.67 12.06 2.93
N LEU A 5 -14.79 10.76 2.66
CA LEU A 5 -14.27 9.69 3.53
C LEU A 5 -12.74 9.67 3.62
N LEU A 6 -12.01 10.28 2.68
CA LEU A 6 -10.55 10.36 2.68
C LEU A 6 -10.09 11.72 2.15
N GLN A 7 -9.18 12.37 2.89
CA GLN A 7 -8.53 13.62 2.51
C GLN A 7 -7.01 13.41 2.43
N PRO A 8 -6.25 14.28 1.75
CA PRO A 8 -4.79 14.26 1.83
C PRO A 8 -4.33 14.27 3.29
N GLY A 9 -3.53 13.28 3.68
CA GLY A 9 -3.13 13.03 5.07
C GLY A 9 -3.95 11.98 5.81
N ASP A 10 -5.03 11.46 5.22
CA ASP A 10 -5.78 10.37 5.84
C ASP A 10 -5.02 9.04 5.77
N THR A 11 -5.14 8.28 6.86
CA THR A 11 -4.55 6.95 6.97
C THR A 11 -5.58 5.89 6.63
N VAL A 12 -5.33 5.11 5.58
CA VAL A 12 -6.18 3.98 5.20
C VAL A 12 -5.71 2.72 5.94
N ARG A 13 -6.57 2.14 6.77
CA ARG A 13 -6.30 0.89 7.50
C ARG A 13 -6.83 -0.31 6.73
N PHE A 14 -6.03 -1.36 6.65
CA PHE A 14 -6.41 -2.65 6.09
C PHE A 14 -6.82 -3.59 7.21
N THR A 15 -7.97 -4.24 7.03
CA THR A 15 -8.35 -5.34 7.91
C THR A 15 -8.08 -6.64 7.15
N PRO A 16 -7.09 -7.46 7.54
CA PRO A 16 -6.88 -8.75 6.90
C PRO A 16 -8.07 -9.64 7.18
N VAL A 17 -8.88 -9.89 6.17
CA VAL A 17 -9.95 -10.90 6.24
C VAL A 17 -9.32 -12.25 5.93
N ARG A 18 -9.19 -13.11 6.93
CA ARG A 18 -8.85 -14.51 6.72
C ARG A 18 -10.09 -15.22 6.20
N TYR A 19 -10.15 -15.47 4.91
CA TYR A 19 -11.15 -16.40 4.37
C TYR A 19 -10.73 -17.81 4.75
N ALA A 20 -11.44 -18.40 5.70
CA ALA A 20 -11.43 -19.85 5.83
C ALA A 20 -12.29 -20.40 4.68
N VAL A 21 -11.66 -21.09 3.73
CA VAL A 21 -12.40 -21.88 2.73
C VAL A 21 -12.93 -23.10 3.47
N SER A 22 -14.13 -22.98 4.04
CA SER A 22 -14.91 -24.14 4.47
C SER A 22 -15.93 -24.45 3.39
N GLY A 23 -15.66 -25.49 2.62
CA GLY A 23 -16.72 -26.11 1.81
C GLY A 23 -17.79 -26.64 2.76
N GLY A 24 -18.98 -26.08 2.71
CA GLY A 24 -20.12 -26.54 3.48
C GLY A 24 -21.14 -25.43 3.70
N SER A 25 -22.30 -25.59 3.12
CA SER A 25 -23.50 -24.80 3.38
C SER A 25 -23.82 -24.79 4.88
N ALA A 26 -23.77 -23.61 5.49
CA ALA A 26 -24.37 -23.41 6.80
C ALA A 26 -24.82 -21.95 6.97
N SER A 27 -26.12 -21.79 7.19
CA SER A 27 -26.75 -20.56 7.65
C SER A 27 -26.25 -20.21 9.05
N VAL A 28 -25.70 -19.01 9.23
CA VAL A 28 -25.28 -18.52 10.54
C VAL A 28 -26.24 -17.45 11.00
N SER A 29 -27.08 -17.81 11.97
CA SER A 29 -27.76 -16.87 12.85
C SER A 29 -26.81 -16.50 14.00
N ALA A 30 -26.43 -15.23 14.09
CA ALA A 30 -25.63 -14.73 15.19
C ALA A 30 -26.52 -14.38 16.39
N SER A 31 -26.40 -15.14 17.48
CA SER A 31 -26.83 -14.72 18.80
C SER A 31 -25.62 -14.40 19.66
N VAL A 32 -25.54 -13.15 20.10
CA VAL A 32 -24.53 -12.69 21.08
C VAL A 32 -25.07 -12.88 22.46
N SER A 33 -24.37 -13.64 23.27
CA SER A 33 -24.20 -13.45 24.72
C SER A 33 -23.37 -14.62 25.27
N ASP A 34 -22.18 -14.37 25.79
CA ASP A 34 -21.92 -14.72 27.17
C ASP A 34 -20.57 -14.14 27.66
N SER A 35 -20.63 -13.66 28.88
CA SER A 35 -19.53 -13.07 29.62
C SER A 35 -18.59 -14.16 30.14
N VAL A 36 -17.34 -14.13 29.75
CA VAL A 36 -16.26 -14.93 30.38
C VAL A 36 -15.34 -13.97 31.12
N GLN A 37 -15.34 -14.09 32.44
CA GLN A 37 -14.32 -13.49 33.30
C GLN A 37 -13.03 -14.28 33.17
N VAL A 38 -11.96 -13.62 32.74
CA VAL A 38 -10.60 -14.17 32.78
C VAL A 38 -9.83 -13.45 33.87
N SER A 39 -9.41 -14.24 34.86
CA SER A 39 -8.54 -13.85 35.95
C SER A 39 -7.15 -13.43 35.46
N GLN A 40 -6.63 -12.44 36.13
CA GLN A 40 -5.35 -11.77 35.91
C GLN A 40 -4.16 -12.75 35.91
N ALA A 41 -3.30 -12.63 34.92
CA ALA A 41 -1.89 -13.05 34.97
C ALA A 41 -1.02 -11.86 34.46
N PRO A 42 0.23 -11.74 34.95
CA PRO A 42 0.94 -10.47 34.97
C PRO A 42 1.61 -10.11 33.66
N ASP A 43 1.74 -8.80 33.45
CA ASP A 43 2.66 -8.09 32.55
C ASP A 43 3.22 -8.87 31.36
N SER A 44 2.46 -8.89 30.27
CA SER A 44 3.00 -9.01 28.94
C SER A 44 2.85 -7.66 28.25
N MET A 45 3.96 -7.08 27.83
CA MET A 45 4.02 -5.90 26.96
C MET A 45 3.02 -6.10 25.83
N SER A 46 1.89 -5.41 25.89
CA SER A 46 0.98 -5.31 24.77
C SER A 46 1.66 -4.46 23.70
N VAL A 47 2.36 -5.10 22.79
CA VAL A 47 2.67 -4.50 21.49
C VAL A 47 1.31 -4.33 20.82
N SER A 48 0.76 -3.14 20.88
CA SER A 48 -0.37 -2.74 20.09
C SER A 48 0.04 -2.84 18.61
N ALA A 49 -0.22 -4.00 18.02
CA ALA A 49 -0.01 -4.20 16.59
C ALA A 49 -1.03 -3.30 15.88
N SER A 50 -0.62 -2.10 15.51
CA SER A 50 -1.40 -1.23 14.63
C SER A 50 -1.67 -2.01 13.35
N SER A 51 -2.94 -2.07 12.93
CA SER A 51 -3.30 -2.71 11.65
C SER A 51 -2.47 -2.10 10.53
N PRO A 52 -1.95 -2.91 9.59
CA PRO A 52 -1.18 -2.41 8.46
C PRO A 52 -1.99 -1.37 7.66
N ALA A 53 -1.32 -0.31 7.22
CA ALA A 53 -1.97 0.77 6.48
C ALA A 53 -1.02 1.38 5.44
N LEU A 54 -1.58 2.16 4.49
CA LEU A 54 -0.85 3.05 3.62
C LEU A 54 -1.28 4.49 3.90
N GLU A 55 -0.33 5.32 4.28
CA GLU A 55 -0.53 6.76 4.41
C GLU A 55 -0.27 7.42 3.06
N VAL A 56 -1.23 8.18 2.55
CA VAL A 56 -1.08 8.89 1.28
C VAL A 56 -0.34 10.20 1.51
N LEU A 57 0.91 10.27 1.07
CA LEU A 57 1.73 11.48 1.14
C LEU A 57 1.46 12.42 -0.04
N ARG A 58 1.12 11.83 -1.20
CA ARG A 58 0.76 12.55 -2.41
C ARG A 58 -0.17 11.68 -3.24
N SER A 59 -1.32 12.20 -3.62
CA SER A 59 -2.35 11.46 -4.37
C SER A 59 -2.10 11.38 -5.89
N GLY A 60 -1.17 12.15 -6.42
CA GLY A 60 -0.98 12.27 -7.87
C GLY A 60 -2.03 13.18 -8.52
N LEU A 61 -2.27 12.96 -9.82
CA LEU A 61 -3.26 13.74 -10.58
C LEU A 61 -4.68 13.32 -10.22
N LEU A 62 -4.94 12.03 -10.21
CA LEU A 62 -6.23 11.44 -9.84
C LEU A 62 -6.00 10.00 -9.38
N THR A 63 -6.39 9.71 -8.16
CA THR A 63 -6.35 8.35 -7.60
C THR A 63 -7.72 8.00 -7.05
N THR A 64 -8.28 6.87 -7.48
CA THR A 64 -9.62 6.41 -7.15
C THR A 64 -9.58 4.95 -6.72
N PHE A 65 -10.56 4.53 -5.92
CA PHE A 65 -10.81 3.11 -5.70
C PHE A 65 -11.60 2.55 -6.88
N GLN A 66 -11.18 1.42 -7.40
CA GLN A 66 -11.88 0.72 -8.48
C GLN A 66 -11.90 -0.78 -8.22
N ASP A 67 -13.01 -1.41 -8.60
CA ASP A 67 -13.21 -2.85 -8.64
C ASP A 67 -13.81 -3.22 -10.03
N ASP A 68 -14.61 -4.26 -10.12
CA ASP A 68 -15.31 -4.61 -11.37
C ASP A 68 -16.50 -3.71 -11.68
N GLY A 69 -16.79 -2.75 -10.80
CA GLY A 69 -17.92 -1.84 -10.95
C GLY A 69 -19.25 -2.43 -10.46
N ARG A 70 -20.30 -1.65 -10.58
CA ARG A 70 -21.63 -1.97 -10.07
C ARG A 70 -22.61 -2.36 -11.18
N VAL A 71 -23.56 -3.23 -10.84
CA VAL A 71 -24.65 -3.64 -11.76
C VAL A 71 -25.91 -2.89 -11.34
N ALA A 72 -26.03 -1.64 -11.79
CA ALA A 72 -27.15 -0.75 -11.42
C ALA A 72 -27.68 0.06 -12.62
N ALA A 73 -27.44 -0.39 -13.84
CA ALA A 73 -27.88 0.30 -15.06
C ALA A 73 -29.41 0.48 -15.13
N ASN A 74 -30.16 -0.47 -14.56
CA ASN A 74 -31.63 -0.39 -14.44
C ASN A 74 -32.12 0.75 -13.53
N MET A 75 -31.23 1.32 -12.71
CA MET A 75 -31.49 2.46 -11.85
C MET A 75 -30.92 3.76 -12.43
N GLY A 76 -30.42 3.73 -13.67
CA GLY A 76 -29.79 4.89 -14.29
C GLY A 76 -28.40 5.21 -13.74
N VAL A 77 -27.78 4.27 -13.03
CA VAL A 77 -26.46 4.45 -12.44
C VAL A 77 -25.41 3.80 -13.34
N THR A 78 -24.32 4.52 -13.60
CA THR A 78 -23.18 4.00 -14.38
C THR A 78 -22.49 2.85 -13.66
N GLY A 79 -21.94 1.90 -14.43
CA GLY A 79 -21.27 0.74 -13.86
C GLY A 79 -20.00 1.10 -13.11
N SER A 80 -19.25 2.11 -13.59
CA SER A 80 -17.92 2.45 -13.10
C SER A 80 -16.96 1.22 -13.13
N GLY A 81 -15.97 1.18 -12.27
CA GLY A 81 -14.99 0.09 -12.20
C GLY A 81 -13.70 0.41 -12.94
N ALA A 82 -12.72 -0.48 -12.78
CA ALA A 82 -11.39 -0.31 -13.34
C ALA A 82 -11.45 -0.15 -14.87
N ALA A 83 -10.77 0.86 -15.39
CA ALA A 83 -10.72 1.15 -16.82
C ALA A 83 -9.95 0.06 -17.59
N ASP A 84 -8.92 -0.52 -16.97
CA ASP A 84 -8.24 -1.73 -17.44
C ASP A 84 -8.40 -2.84 -16.40
N ARG A 85 -9.44 -3.65 -16.58
CA ARG A 85 -9.74 -4.78 -15.70
C ARG A 85 -8.63 -5.83 -15.71
N THR A 86 -7.94 -6.02 -16.83
CA THR A 86 -6.86 -6.99 -16.93
C THR A 86 -5.73 -6.64 -15.98
N SER A 87 -5.29 -5.38 -16.00
CA SER A 87 -4.24 -4.90 -15.09
C SER A 87 -4.70 -4.89 -13.64
N SER A 88 -5.95 -4.51 -13.35
CA SER A 88 -6.53 -4.55 -12.01
C SER A 88 -6.57 -5.97 -11.45
N HIS A 89 -7.07 -6.94 -12.23
CA HIS A 89 -7.12 -8.36 -11.85
C HIS A 89 -5.72 -8.95 -11.66
N LEU A 90 -4.77 -8.57 -12.54
CA LEU A 90 -3.38 -9.00 -12.39
C LEU A 90 -2.76 -8.48 -11.09
N ALA A 91 -2.98 -7.21 -10.74
CA ALA A 91 -2.51 -6.67 -9.47
C ALA A 91 -3.04 -7.47 -8.27
N ASN A 92 -4.33 -7.78 -8.28
CA ASN A 92 -4.97 -8.58 -7.24
C ASN A 92 -4.40 -10.01 -7.19
N ALA A 93 -4.23 -10.66 -8.34
CA ALA A 93 -3.68 -12.02 -8.43
C ALA A 93 -2.26 -12.09 -7.85
N LEU A 94 -1.41 -11.10 -8.14
CA LEU A 94 -0.04 -11.01 -7.65
C LEU A 94 0.07 -10.95 -6.12
N VAL A 95 -0.90 -10.32 -5.46
CA VAL A 95 -0.93 -10.25 -3.99
C VAL A 95 -1.81 -11.33 -3.36
N GLY A 96 -2.43 -12.21 -4.17
CA GLY A 96 -3.28 -13.32 -3.71
C GLY A 96 -4.69 -12.90 -3.29
N ASN A 97 -5.21 -11.83 -3.85
CA ASN A 97 -6.59 -11.38 -3.64
C ASN A 97 -7.54 -11.97 -4.69
N PRO A 98 -8.86 -12.05 -4.40
CA PRO A 98 -9.89 -12.23 -5.43
C PRO A 98 -9.80 -11.14 -6.50
N ALA A 99 -10.14 -11.48 -7.76
CA ALA A 99 -9.98 -10.57 -8.89
C ALA A 99 -10.73 -9.23 -8.73
N ASN A 100 -11.92 -9.28 -8.15
CA ASN A 100 -12.81 -8.13 -7.93
C ASN A 100 -12.53 -7.34 -6.65
N THR A 101 -11.43 -7.62 -5.94
CA THR A 101 -11.04 -6.85 -4.77
C THR A 101 -10.72 -5.41 -5.18
N PRO A 102 -11.20 -4.39 -4.44
CA PRO A 102 -10.89 -3.01 -4.76
C PRO A 102 -9.38 -2.74 -4.81
N VAL A 103 -8.95 -2.02 -5.83
CA VAL A 103 -7.58 -1.53 -6.05
C VAL A 103 -7.57 -0.01 -6.10
N LEU A 104 -6.41 0.60 -5.97
CA LEU A 104 -6.22 2.00 -6.35
C LEU A 104 -5.94 2.06 -7.86
N GLU A 105 -6.74 2.83 -8.59
CA GLU A 105 -6.48 3.23 -9.97
C GLU A 105 -5.88 4.62 -9.95
N ILE A 106 -4.69 4.76 -10.51
CA ILE A 106 -3.90 5.99 -10.50
C ILE A 106 -3.79 6.49 -11.94
N THR A 107 -4.31 7.66 -12.22
CA THR A 107 -4.22 8.30 -13.54
C THR A 107 -3.04 9.26 -13.57
N GLY A 108 -2.12 9.07 -14.52
CA GLY A 108 -0.98 9.96 -14.74
C GLY A 108 0.14 9.84 -13.69
N GLY A 109 0.10 8.86 -12.81
CA GLY A 109 1.14 8.62 -11.81
C GLY A 109 1.30 9.73 -10.78
N GLY A 110 2.52 9.89 -10.26
CA GLY A 110 2.87 10.95 -9.29
C GLY A 110 2.42 10.66 -7.86
N VAL A 111 2.05 9.43 -7.54
CA VAL A 111 1.61 8.99 -6.21
C VAL A 111 2.81 8.69 -5.31
N ARG A 112 2.67 9.03 -4.03
CA ARG A 112 3.58 8.62 -2.97
C ARG A 112 2.79 8.15 -1.77
N MET A 113 3.13 6.96 -1.26
CA MET A 113 2.46 6.34 -0.12
C MET A 113 3.49 5.78 0.85
N ARG A 114 3.28 5.98 2.15
CA ARG A 114 4.11 5.43 3.22
C ARG A 114 3.42 4.21 3.82
N ALA A 115 4.16 3.13 4.00
CA ALA A 115 3.69 1.97 4.73
C ALA A 115 3.70 2.22 6.23
N ILE A 116 2.61 1.85 6.90
CA ILE A 116 2.48 1.77 8.35
C ILE A 116 2.35 0.28 8.67
N GLY A 117 3.32 -0.28 9.38
CA GLY A 117 3.50 -1.72 9.50
C GLY A 117 3.96 -2.36 8.18
N SER A 118 3.85 -3.69 8.10
CA SER A 118 4.29 -4.43 6.91
C SER A 118 3.13 -4.66 5.94
N VAL A 119 3.29 -4.25 4.69
CA VAL A 119 2.27 -4.31 3.64
C VAL A 119 2.84 -4.97 2.39
N VAL A 120 2.14 -5.95 1.82
CA VAL A 120 2.50 -6.50 0.50
C VAL A 120 1.65 -5.82 -0.57
N VAL A 121 2.32 -5.24 -1.55
CA VAL A 121 1.67 -4.52 -2.67
C VAL A 121 2.09 -5.09 -4.00
N ALA A 122 1.30 -4.87 -5.05
CA ALA A 122 1.70 -5.06 -6.43
C ALA A 122 1.25 -3.86 -7.25
N VAL A 123 2.09 -3.46 -8.21
CA VAL A 123 1.83 -2.37 -9.15
C VAL A 123 1.78 -2.93 -10.56
N THR A 124 0.71 -2.62 -11.30
CA THR A 124 0.49 -3.05 -12.69
C THR A 124 -0.05 -1.89 -13.53
N GLY A 125 -0.24 -2.07 -14.81
CA GLY A 125 -0.84 -1.09 -15.72
C GLY A 125 0.17 -0.40 -16.61
N ALA A 126 0.18 0.91 -16.62
CA ALA A 126 1.04 1.74 -17.47
C ALA A 126 2.53 1.53 -17.15
N SER A 127 3.41 1.84 -18.09
CA SER A 127 4.87 1.74 -17.88
C SER A 127 5.36 2.95 -17.08
N ALA A 128 5.61 2.78 -15.81
CA ALA A 128 6.07 3.82 -14.90
C ALA A 128 7.27 3.34 -14.08
N ASP A 129 8.12 4.27 -13.68
CA ASP A 129 9.17 3.99 -12.71
C ASP A 129 8.57 3.89 -11.31
N VAL A 130 8.73 2.74 -10.70
CA VAL A 130 8.28 2.49 -9.33
C VAL A 130 9.49 2.38 -8.42
N THR A 131 9.50 3.16 -7.35
CA THR A 131 10.62 3.19 -6.42
C THR A 131 10.15 3.06 -4.98
N ILE A 132 10.98 2.41 -4.18
CA ILE A 132 10.81 2.34 -2.72
C ILE A 132 11.98 3.10 -2.10
N THR A 133 11.65 3.99 -1.20
CA THR A 133 12.63 4.64 -0.33
C THR A 133 12.43 4.08 1.07
N GLY A 134 13.43 3.31 1.56
CA GLY A 134 13.36 2.68 2.87
C GLY A 134 13.68 3.65 3.98
N SER A 135 13.00 3.50 5.12
CA SER A 135 13.45 4.09 6.38
C SER A 135 14.47 3.13 7.01
N ARG A 136 15.74 3.24 6.66
CA ARG A 136 16.75 2.52 7.43
C ARG A 136 16.81 3.12 8.82
N GLN A 137 16.22 2.45 9.79
CA GLN A 137 16.68 2.62 11.17
C GLN A 137 18.13 2.17 11.21
N SER A 138 18.99 3.09 11.57
CA SER A 138 20.42 2.85 11.87
C SER A 138 20.52 1.89 13.06
N GLN A 139 20.32 0.61 12.82
CA GLN A 139 20.69 -0.46 13.74
C GLN A 139 21.84 -1.19 13.05
N ASP A 140 23.03 -0.83 13.51
CA ASP A 140 24.22 -1.64 13.73
C ASP A 140 25.48 -0.83 13.53
N SER A 141 25.79 -0.05 14.55
CA SER A 141 27.16 0.38 14.80
C SER A 141 27.51 0.11 16.27
N GLN A 142 27.27 -1.12 16.74
CA GLN A 142 27.92 -1.66 17.93
C GLN A 142 28.50 -3.04 17.60
N GLY A 143 29.54 -3.02 16.79
CA GLY A 143 30.46 -4.12 16.60
C GLY A 143 31.86 -3.56 16.86
N GLY A 144 32.31 -3.63 18.08
CA GLY A 144 33.67 -3.26 18.46
C GLY A 144 34.68 -4.08 17.66
N SER A 145 35.57 -3.43 16.95
CA SER A 145 36.86 -4.02 16.60
C SER A 145 37.94 -3.15 17.14
N ASN A 146 38.55 -3.60 18.21
CA ASN A 146 39.92 -3.24 18.58
C ASN A 146 40.83 -3.69 17.44
N GLY A 147 41.08 -2.80 16.50
CA GLY A 147 42.12 -2.94 15.49
C GLY A 147 43.28 -2.02 15.83
N THR A 148 44.35 -2.63 16.35
CA THR A 148 45.62 -2.00 16.60
C THR A 148 46.13 -1.29 15.35
N PHE A 149 46.25 0.01 15.40
CA PHE A 149 46.88 0.84 14.37
C PHE A 149 48.39 0.74 14.48
N THR A 150 49.06 0.18 13.48
CA THR A 150 50.53 0.32 13.30
C THR A 150 50.81 1.42 12.29
N PRO A 151 51.56 2.47 12.64
CA PRO A 151 51.96 3.50 11.69
C PRO A 151 53.28 3.11 11.04
N ASN A 152 53.30 2.86 9.72
CA ASN A 152 54.47 3.18 8.85
C ASN A 152 54.20 2.81 7.39
N SER A 153 54.03 3.80 6.54
CA SER A 153 54.69 3.95 5.26
C SER A 153 54.30 5.28 4.58
N PRO A 154 55.30 5.99 4.06
CA PRO A 154 55.09 7.29 3.44
C PRO A 154 54.87 7.11 1.91
N GLY A 155 53.96 7.87 1.36
CA GLY A 155 53.93 8.02 -0.08
C GLY A 155 52.56 8.32 -0.68
N GLY A 156 52.36 9.52 -1.19
CA GLY A 156 51.51 9.71 -2.35
C GLY A 156 50.27 10.55 -2.15
N CYS A 157 50.38 11.81 -2.47
CA CYS A 157 49.38 12.82 -2.75
C CYS A 157 48.21 12.33 -3.60
N SER A 158 47.00 12.72 -3.31
CA SER A 158 46.18 13.52 -4.21
C SER A 158 44.87 13.88 -3.52
N GLY A 159 44.69 15.15 -3.34
CA GLY A 159 43.45 15.72 -2.87
C GLY A 159 42.31 15.32 -3.81
N ARG A 160 41.40 14.56 -3.29
CA ARG A 160 40.08 14.40 -3.88
C ARG A 160 39.10 15.06 -2.91
N THR A 161 38.76 16.28 -3.25
CA THR A 161 37.63 17.00 -2.63
C THR A 161 36.40 16.12 -2.83
N VAL A 162 35.98 15.45 -1.77
CA VAL A 162 34.69 14.78 -1.73
C VAL A 162 33.67 15.90 -1.55
N LEU A 163 33.04 16.31 -2.64
CA LEU A 163 31.83 17.09 -2.58
C LEU A 163 30.80 16.21 -1.85
N ASN A 164 30.36 16.69 -0.71
CA ASN A 164 29.18 16.18 -0.01
C ASN A 164 27.99 16.29 -0.95
N ALA A 165 27.75 15.27 -1.79
CA ALA A 165 26.47 15.04 -2.36
C ALA A 165 25.54 14.60 -1.22
N SER A 166 24.50 15.37 -1.02
CA SER A 166 23.44 15.15 -0.03
C SER A 166 23.03 13.67 0.00
N ASN A 167 22.98 13.11 1.23
CA ASN A 167 22.72 11.71 1.55
C ASN A 167 21.29 11.22 1.16
N ASP A 168 20.53 11.94 0.36
CA ASP A 168 19.16 11.57 -0.03
C ASP A 168 19.08 10.53 -1.16
N ALA A 169 20.19 10.17 -1.80
CA ALA A 169 20.18 9.22 -2.91
C ALA A 169 20.49 7.77 -2.49
N ALA A 170 20.87 7.52 -1.24
CA ALA A 170 21.49 6.25 -0.84
C ALA A 170 20.49 5.11 -0.51
N ASP A 171 19.18 5.37 -0.42
CA ASP A 171 18.22 4.36 0.02
C ASP A 171 17.01 4.18 -0.92
N ARG A 172 17.13 4.64 -2.16
CA ARG A 172 16.09 4.51 -3.16
C ARG A 172 16.34 3.29 -4.04
N THR A 173 15.43 2.33 -3.98
CA THR A 173 15.46 1.11 -4.80
C THR A 173 14.37 1.18 -5.87
N THR A 174 14.75 1.05 -7.14
CA THR A 174 13.77 0.85 -8.23
C THR A 174 13.31 -0.60 -8.21
N ILE A 175 12.02 -0.80 -8.28
CA ILE A 175 11.40 -2.12 -8.34
C ILE A 175 10.75 -2.34 -9.70
N ALA A 176 10.76 -3.59 -10.15
CA ALA A 176 10.01 -3.95 -11.35
C ALA A 176 8.51 -3.93 -11.06
N MET A 177 7.73 -3.53 -12.04
CA MET A 177 6.27 -3.67 -12.01
C MET A 177 5.86 -5.15 -12.16
N GLN A 178 4.60 -5.44 -11.93
CA GLN A 178 3.98 -6.77 -12.11
C GLN A 178 4.61 -7.87 -11.23
N GLN A 179 5.05 -7.48 -10.03
CA GLN A 179 5.49 -8.44 -9.01
C GLN A 179 5.03 -8.00 -7.62
N PRO A 180 4.81 -8.94 -6.69
CA PRO A 180 4.50 -8.59 -5.31
C PRO A 180 5.76 -8.08 -4.60
N VAL A 181 5.61 -7.01 -3.83
CA VAL A 181 6.69 -6.37 -3.07
C VAL A 181 6.26 -6.17 -1.63
N LEU A 182 7.12 -6.51 -0.69
CA LEU A 182 6.92 -6.24 0.72
C LEU A 182 7.45 -4.84 1.05
N LEU A 183 6.57 -3.96 1.48
CA LEU A 183 6.91 -2.70 2.11
C LEU A 183 6.98 -2.93 3.63
N ARG A 184 8.05 -2.44 4.26
CA ARG A 184 8.20 -2.44 5.71
C ARG A 184 7.66 -1.14 6.29
N ASP A 185 7.51 -1.10 7.59
CA ASP A 185 7.10 0.11 8.31
C ASP A 185 8.00 1.30 7.95
N GLY A 186 7.37 2.41 7.55
CA GLY A 186 8.05 3.62 7.14
C GLY A 186 8.54 3.66 5.68
N ASP A 187 8.55 2.54 4.95
CA ASP A 187 8.90 2.54 3.52
C ASP A 187 7.94 3.41 2.71
N VAL A 188 8.49 4.18 1.79
CA VAL A 188 7.72 5.05 0.88
C VAL A 188 7.75 4.48 -0.52
N LEU A 189 6.59 4.03 -0.99
CA LEU A 189 6.34 3.67 -2.39
C LEU A 189 6.08 4.94 -3.20
N SER A 190 6.77 5.10 -4.31
CA SER A 190 6.58 6.22 -5.25
C SER A 190 6.40 5.68 -6.66
N ILE A 191 5.34 6.12 -7.34
CA ILE A 191 5.03 5.79 -8.73
C ILE A 191 5.16 7.07 -9.53
N ALA A 192 6.13 7.12 -10.44
CA ALA A 192 6.37 8.27 -11.29
C ALA A 192 5.26 8.44 -12.35
N PRO A 193 5.17 9.58 -13.03
CA PRO A 193 4.36 9.69 -14.23
C PRO A 193 4.76 8.62 -15.25
N PRO A 194 3.78 7.94 -15.89
CA PRO A 194 4.08 6.88 -16.82
C PRO A 194 4.73 7.40 -18.10
N THR A 195 5.65 6.62 -18.65
CA THR A 195 6.28 6.87 -19.95
C THR A 195 5.43 6.34 -21.11
N SER A 196 4.57 5.36 -20.84
CA SER A 196 3.63 4.78 -21.80
C SER A 196 2.41 4.25 -21.05
N GLY A 197 1.23 4.42 -21.62
CA GLY A 197 -0.03 4.16 -20.96
C GLY A 197 -0.50 5.36 -20.14
N LEU A 198 -1.57 5.19 -19.36
CA LEU A 198 -2.19 6.29 -18.62
C LEU A 198 -2.47 5.94 -17.16
N ARG A 199 -2.78 4.68 -16.87
CA ARG A 199 -3.27 4.24 -15.56
C ARG A 199 -2.42 3.13 -14.98
N ASP A 200 -2.09 3.29 -13.72
CA ASP A 200 -1.46 2.29 -12.88
C ASP A 200 -2.47 1.77 -11.85
N TYR A 201 -2.30 0.53 -11.44
CA TYR A 201 -3.14 -0.15 -10.44
C TYR A 201 -2.27 -0.61 -9.28
N VAL A 202 -2.70 -0.28 -8.07
CA VAL A 202 -2.04 -0.77 -6.85
C VAL A 202 -3.02 -1.65 -6.09
N ALA A 203 -2.67 -2.92 -5.96
CA ALA A 203 -3.33 -3.86 -5.07
C ALA A 203 -2.53 -4.04 -3.79
N VAL A 204 -3.24 -4.30 -2.69
CA VAL A 204 -2.67 -4.61 -1.37
C VAL A 204 -3.16 -5.98 -0.95
N ARG A 205 -2.30 -6.82 -0.42
CA ARG A 205 -2.71 -8.12 0.12
C ARG A 205 -3.76 -7.95 1.21
N GLY A 206 -4.91 -8.62 1.04
CA GLY A 206 -6.08 -8.49 1.91
C GLY A 206 -7.05 -7.38 1.49
N GLY A 207 -6.72 -6.60 0.45
CA GLY A 207 -7.57 -5.56 -0.10
C GLY A 207 -7.60 -4.28 0.75
N PHE A 208 -8.37 -3.31 0.28
CA PHE A 208 -8.64 -2.06 0.98
C PHE A 208 -9.97 -2.13 1.73
N GLY A 209 -9.98 -1.68 2.98
CA GLY A 209 -11.20 -1.58 3.79
C GLY A 209 -12.06 -0.38 3.37
N VAL A 210 -12.73 -0.48 2.22
CA VAL A 210 -13.54 0.58 1.62
C VAL A 210 -15.00 0.19 1.63
N ALA A 211 -15.88 1.13 1.99
CA ALA A 211 -17.32 0.92 1.94
C ALA A 211 -17.82 0.75 0.51
N THR A 212 -18.74 -0.18 0.31
CA THR A 212 -19.39 -0.41 -0.99
C THR A 212 -20.69 0.35 -1.11
N THR A 213 -20.99 0.83 -2.31
CA THR A 213 -22.28 1.42 -2.68
C THR A 213 -22.84 0.66 -3.87
N LEU A 214 -24.06 0.16 -3.75
CA LEU A 214 -24.69 -0.69 -4.78
C LEU A 214 -23.81 -1.90 -5.16
N GLY A 215 -23.17 -2.51 -4.18
CA GLY A 215 -22.35 -3.72 -4.33
C GLY A 215 -20.94 -3.49 -4.88
N SER A 216 -20.47 -2.25 -5.04
CA SER A 216 -19.16 -1.92 -5.57
C SER A 216 -18.48 -0.82 -4.75
N ALA A 217 -17.16 -0.91 -4.62
CA ALA A 217 -16.29 0.14 -4.07
C ALA A 217 -15.74 1.08 -5.15
N ALA A 218 -16.19 0.95 -6.40
CA ALA A 218 -15.72 1.82 -7.47
C ALA A 218 -16.15 3.27 -7.26
N THR A 219 -15.18 4.18 -7.38
CA THR A 219 -15.42 5.62 -7.43
C THR A 219 -16.04 5.99 -8.77
N ASP A 220 -17.15 6.69 -8.74
CA ASP A 220 -17.74 7.32 -9.91
C ASP A 220 -17.61 8.84 -9.79
N THR A 221 -16.66 9.40 -10.52
CA THR A 221 -16.39 10.83 -10.49
C THR A 221 -17.45 11.67 -11.18
N MET A 222 -18.28 11.07 -12.06
CA MET A 222 -19.34 11.77 -12.78
C MET A 222 -20.62 11.89 -11.94
N SER A 223 -21.04 10.80 -11.32
CA SER A 223 -22.26 10.78 -10.51
C SER A 223 -22.00 11.05 -9.02
N GLY A 224 -20.74 11.05 -8.57
CA GLY A 224 -20.37 11.20 -7.17
C GLY A 224 -20.73 9.99 -6.31
N ILE A 225 -20.93 8.81 -6.91
CA ILE A 225 -21.27 7.56 -6.22
C ILE A 225 -20.01 6.78 -5.86
N GLY A 226 -20.00 6.16 -4.67
CA GLY A 226 -18.87 5.42 -4.14
C GLY A 226 -17.89 6.31 -3.36
N PRO A 227 -16.70 5.77 -3.02
CA PRO A 227 -15.68 6.55 -2.32
C PRO A 227 -15.24 7.76 -3.15
N ARG A 228 -14.87 8.84 -2.48
CA ARG A 228 -14.29 9.99 -3.18
C ARG A 228 -12.87 9.67 -3.66
N PRO A 229 -12.39 10.36 -4.72
CA PRO A 229 -10.98 10.34 -5.06
C PRO A 229 -10.10 10.74 -3.88
N ILE A 230 -8.90 10.17 -3.83
CA ILE A 230 -7.88 10.45 -2.81
C ILE A 230 -7.14 11.75 -3.16
#